data_53a63b6a0c365ea80fa642a9da441b3f
#
_entry.id   53a63b6a0c365ea80fa642a9da441b3f
#
_cell.length_a   1.000
_cell.length_b   1.000
_cell.length_c   1.000
_cell.angle_alpha   90.00
_cell.angle_beta   90.00
_cell.angle_gamma   90.00
#
_symmetry.space_group_name_H-M   'P 1'
#
loop_
_entity.id
_entity.type
_entity.pdbx_description
1 polymer ?
#
loop_
_entity_poly.entity_id
_entity_poly.type
_entity_poly.pdbx_seq_one_letter_code
_entity_poly.pdbx_strand_id
1 'polypeptide(L)'
;NSGKQVSVTSGWISGGNSATDGGAAINDGDSFFKRTSFTLYTDFKFNDEHDNTSVVLVGPSADANFRIIPRKTDGTAVLKVNNGTEYALSKNLTAGEWNAIALVYNENDTEGTVAVYLNGEEVLAASGIGFKLSEKTGIVGAFGATYGTGFMRTGLYDNIVVTGTADAEAAKTETAARYDAFNSIADVDGVVTVTGTDVLEAGSAAHKNGWTYKGFGMLNGNSTSNLLLDYKAENSEAYWEMMQYLFGGEYPLFSNIKMEMGNDGNNSTGAEACTKRYEDEDADASRSPGFVMAADAKKVNPNVMVSILRWEYPNWVKAKAAGSERYAAIY
;
A
#
# COMPACT_ATOMS: atom_id res chain seq x y z
N ASN A 1 22.71 3.60 -5.18
CA ASN A 1 21.86 2.44 -5.56
C ASN A 1 22.66 1.16 -5.36
N SER A 2 22.43 0.45 -4.27
CA SER A 2 23.08 -0.86 -3.99
C SER A 2 22.50 -2.01 -4.86
N GLY A 3 21.57 -1.72 -5.76
CA GLY A 3 20.90 -2.72 -6.59
C GLY A 3 19.93 -3.64 -5.83
N LYS A 4 19.65 -3.33 -4.57
CA LYS A 4 18.74 -4.12 -3.73
C LYS A 4 17.31 -3.65 -3.88
N GLN A 5 16.38 -4.59 -3.87
CA GLN A 5 14.97 -4.30 -4.08
C GLN A 5 14.32 -3.82 -2.79
N VAL A 6 13.53 -2.76 -2.94
CA VAL A 6 12.55 -2.34 -1.94
C VAL A 6 11.20 -2.79 -2.45
N SER A 7 10.44 -3.49 -1.62
CA SER A 7 9.09 -3.91 -1.97
C SER A 7 8.05 -2.97 -1.36
N VAL A 8 6.97 -2.72 -2.10
CA VAL A 8 5.78 -2.06 -1.57
C VAL A 8 4.74 -3.15 -1.32
N THR A 9 4.36 -3.34 -0.07
CA THR A 9 3.36 -4.33 0.33
C THR A 9 2.28 -3.62 1.12
N SER A 10 1.04 -3.76 0.70
CA SER A 10 -0.12 -3.16 1.40
C SER A 10 -0.01 -1.64 1.63
N GLY A 11 0.64 -0.93 0.71
CA GLY A 11 0.81 0.52 0.80
C GLY A 11 2.07 1.01 1.52
N TRP A 12 2.85 0.14 2.15
CA TRP A 12 4.11 0.51 2.82
C TRP A 12 5.34 0.19 2.01
N ILE A 13 6.41 0.94 2.28
CA ILE A 13 7.76 0.61 1.79
C ILE A 13 8.39 -0.34 2.79
N SER A 14 8.74 -1.55 2.36
CA SER A 14 9.43 -2.54 3.18
C SER A 14 10.93 -2.51 2.91
N GLY A 15 11.73 -2.40 3.96
CA GLY A 15 13.18 -2.51 3.91
C GLY A 15 13.70 -3.94 3.74
N GLY A 16 12.81 -4.94 3.80
CA GLY A 16 13.16 -6.37 3.71
C GLY A 16 13.37 -7.05 5.07
N ASN A 17 13.74 -8.32 5.03
CA ASN A 17 13.82 -9.21 6.22
C ASN A 17 15.26 -9.64 6.56
N SER A 18 16.27 -9.13 5.91
CA SER A 18 17.65 -9.53 6.16
C SER A 18 18.62 -8.35 6.17
N ALA A 19 19.77 -8.55 6.80
CA ALA A 19 20.86 -7.58 6.82
C ALA A 19 21.40 -7.22 5.41
N THR A 20 20.95 -7.93 4.39
CA THR A 20 21.33 -7.73 2.99
C THR A 20 20.28 -6.97 2.17
N ASP A 21 19.11 -6.71 2.73
CA ASP A 21 18.03 -5.98 2.05
C ASP A 21 18.30 -4.47 2.07
N GLY A 22 17.78 -3.77 1.08
CA GLY A 22 18.06 -2.34 0.90
C GLY A 22 17.06 -1.45 1.61
N GLY A 23 17.51 -0.27 2.05
CA GLY A 23 16.64 0.84 2.42
C GLY A 23 16.16 1.62 1.20
N ALA A 24 15.24 2.55 1.43
CA ALA A 24 14.79 3.52 0.44
C ALA A 24 15.67 4.77 0.48
N ALA A 25 15.90 5.40 -0.66
CA ALA A 25 16.61 6.67 -0.74
C ALA A 25 15.93 7.65 -1.72
N ILE A 26 15.97 8.92 -1.37
CA ILE A 26 15.57 10.01 -2.26
C ILE A 26 16.76 10.33 -3.16
N ASN A 27 16.63 10.06 -4.46
CA ASN A 27 17.73 10.21 -5.44
C ASN A 27 18.17 11.65 -5.69
N ASP A 28 17.30 12.63 -5.52
CA ASP A 28 17.59 14.07 -5.65
C ASP A 28 17.43 14.76 -4.30
N GLY A 29 18.25 14.35 -3.34
CA GLY A 29 18.20 14.89 -1.99
C GLY A 29 18.52 16.40 -1.92
N ASP A 30 19.33 16.92 -2.85
CA ASP A 30 19.64 18.37 -2.88
C ASP A 30 18.36 19.20 -3.09
N SER A 31 17.43 18.76 -3.94
CA SER A 31 16.15 19.47 -4.16
C SER A 31 15.28 19.53 -2.91
N PHE A 32 15.40 18.56 -2.01
CA PHE A 32 14.59 18.47 -0.80
C PHE A 32 15.29 19.02 0.44
N PHE A 33 16.58 18.77 0.62
CA PHE A 33 17.29 19.00 1.87
C PHE A 33 18.35 20.12 1.81
N LYS A 34 18.73 20.60 0.63
CA LYS A 34 19.65 21.75 0.49
C LYS A 34 18.90 23.05 0.76
N ARG A 35 18.51 23.24 2.02
CA ARG A 35 17.69 24.36 2.48
C ARG A 35 18.13 24.82 3.87
N THR A 36 17.81 26.05 4.21
CA THR A 36 18.03 26.60 5.56
C THR A 36 17.06 26.07 6.59
N SER A 37 15.90 25.56 6.15
CA SER A 37 14.89 24.95 7.03
C SER A 37 14.03 23.95 6.28
N PHE A 38 13.59 22.90 6.99
CA PHE A 38 12.57 21.94 6.55
C PHE A 38 12.03 21.16 7.74
N THR A 39 10.90 20.47 7.53
CA THR A 39 10.44 19.38 8.39
C THR A 39 10.31 18.12 7.55
N LEU A 40 10.94 17.02 7.99
CA LEU A 40 10.82 15.70 7.41
C LEU A 40 9.95 14.84 8.31
N TYR A 41 8.87 14.32 7.78
CA TYR A 41 8.00 13.35 8.42
C TYR A 41 8.18 11.96 7.83
N THR A 42 8.09 10.95 8.67
CA THR A 42 7.91 9.56 8.23
C THR A 42 7.28 8.73 9.34
N ASP A 43 6.46 7.78 8.93
CA ASP A 43 5.96 6.74 9.79
C ASP A 43 6.79 5.49 9.60
N PHE A 44 7.10 4.80 10.68
CA PHE A 44 7.95 3.62 10.60
C PHE A 44 7.62 2.58 11.66
N LYS A 45 7.91 1.34 11.32
CA LYS A 45 7.89 0.19 12.22
C LYS A 45 9.20 -0.56 12.04
N PHE A 46 9.93 -0.79 13.12
CA PHE A 46 11.18 -1.54 13.10
C PHE A 46 11.06 -2.78 14.00
N ASN A 47 11.87 -3.81 13.71
CA ASN A 47 11.76 -5.08 14.42
C ASN A 47 13.02 -5.45 15.23
N ASP A 48 14.17 -4.80 14.96
CA ASP A 48 15.45 -5.20 15.50
C ASP A 48 16.17 -4.05 16.25
N GLU A 49 16.92 -4.43 17.28
CA GLU A 49 17.92 -3.56 17.92
C GLU A 49 19.20 -3.53 17.07
N HIS A 50 19.77 -2.35 16.90
CA HIS A 50 21.03 -2.20 16.17
C HIS A 50 21.72 -0.87 16.46
N ASP A 51 23.02 -0.90 16.73
CA ASP A 51 23.79 0.29 17.11
C ASP A 51 24.04 1.30 15.99
N ASN A 52 23.84 0.92 14.73
CA ASN A 52 24.17 1.76 13.59
C ASN A 52 23.09 1.86 12.52
N THR A 53 22.01 1.12 12.63
CA THR A 53 20.95 1.18 11.63
C THR A 53 19.97 2.30 11.94
N SER A 54 19.76 3.19 10.97
CA SER A 54 18.91 4.36 11.13
C SER A 54 17.57 4.17 10.43
N VAL A 55 16.51 4.64 11.07
CA VAL A 55 15.20 4.79 10.41
C VAL A 55 15.21 5.94 9.43
N VAL A 56 15.87 7.03 9.76
CA VAL A 56 16.06 8.20 8.89
C VAL A 56 17.53 8.60 8.92
N LEU A 57 18.06 8.94 7.75
CA LEU A 57 19.40 9.49 7.57
C LEU A 57 19.33 10.64 6.56
N VAL A 58 19.92 11.78 6.88
CA VAL A 58 20.06 12.92 5.96
C VAL A 58 21.50 13.44 5.97
N GLY A 59 22.10 13.60 4.80
CA GLY A 59 23.42 14.19 4.64
C GLY A 59 24.17 13.71 3.41
N PRO A 60 25.24 14.42 3.00
CA PRO A 60 25.99 14.09 1.79
C PRO A 60 27.06 13.00 1.96
N SER A 61 27.53 12.75 3.20
CA SER A 61 28.64 11.83 3.45
C SER A 61 28.64 11.26 4.86
N ALA A 62 29.53 10.30 5.13
CA ALA A 62 29.71 9.75 6.47
C ALA A 62 30.14 10.80 7.51
N ASP A 63 30.82 11.85 7.07
CA ASP A 63 31.37 12.91 7.93
C ASP A 63 30.44 14.16 8.00
N ALA A 64 29.34 14.15 7.26
CA ALA A 64 28.36 15.22 7.25
C ALA A 64 26.94 14.62 7.09
N ASN A 65 26.42 14.02 8.15
CA ASN A 65 25.08 13.47 8.20
C ASN A 65 24.51 13.54 9.61
N PHE A 66 23.19 13.47 9.68
CA PHE A 66 22.50 13.12 10.92
C PHE A 66 21.49 12.00 10.66
N ARG A 67 21.25 11.20 11.69
CA ARG A 67 20.40 10.02 11.56
C ARG A 67 19.74 9.65 12.87
N ILE A 68 18.57 9.05 12.80
CA ILE A 68 17.87 8.49 13.95
C ILE A 68 18.12 7.00 14.02
N ILE A 69 18.71 6.55 15.12
CA ILE A 69 18.80 5.14 15.48
C ILE A 69 17.68 4.86 16.48
N PRO A 70 16.69 4.04 16.13
CA PRO A 70 15.46 3.92 16.92
C PRO A 70 15.68 3.13 18.20
N ARG A 71 16.62 2.17 18.17
CA ARG A 71 16.95 1.36 19.32
C ARG A 71 18.35 0.75 19.17
N LYS A 72 19.25 1.11 20.04
CA LYS A 72 20.55 0.50 20.19
C LYS A 72 20.46 -0.79 21.00
N THR A 73 21.51 -1.59 21.01
CA THR A 73 21.61 -2.82 21.81
C THR A 73 21.54 -2.56 23.33
N ASP A 74 21.83 -1.34 23.78
CA ASP A 74 21.63 -0.89 25.15
C ASP A 74 20.20 -0.39 25.47
N GLY A 75 19.32 -0.46 24.48
CA GLY A 75 17.91 -0.05 24.57
C GLY A 75 17.64 1.43 24.35
N THR A 76 18.67 2.26 24.10
CA THR A 76 18.51 3.71 23.88
C THR A 76 18.17 4.06 22.43
N ALA A 77 17.38 5.12 22.23
CA ALA A 77 17.17 5.76 20.95
C ALA A 77 18.00 7.03 20.89
N VAL A 78 18.61 7.32 19.73
CA VAL A 78 19.51 8.47 19.58
C VAL A 78 19.36 9.18 18.24
N LEU A 79 19.55 10.51 18.25
CA LEU A 79 20.00 11.26 17.09
C LEU A 79 21.54 11.16 17.05
N LYS A 80 22.08 10.53 16.02
CA LYS A 80 23.53 10.43 15.82
C LYS A 80 23.96 11.37 14.71
N VAL A 81 24.97 12.19 15.03
CA VAL A 81 25.56 13.14 14.10
C VAL A 81 26.92 12.59 13.64
N ASN A 82 27.08 12.48 12.32
CA ASN A 82 28.28 11.88 11.73
C ASN A 82 28.50 10.45 12.27
N ASN A 83 29.76 10.10 12.50
CA ASN A 83 30.14 8.87 13.21
C ASN A 83 30.50 9.12 14.69
N GLY A 84 30.20 10.33 15.20
CA GLY A 84 30.66 10.79 16.51
C GLY A 84 29.52 11.02 17.50
N THR A 85 29.02 12.26 17.57
CA THR A 85 28.13 12.73 18.62
C THR A 85 26.76 12.01 18.60
N GLU A 86 26.33 11.55 19.75
CA GLU A 86 24.99 10.97 19.97
C GLU A 86 24.21 11.81 20.98
N TYR A 87 23.00 12.17 20.63
CA TYR A 87 22.04 12.83 21.51
C TYR A 87 20.91 11.85 21.82
N ALA A 88 20.81 11.44 23.09
CA ALA A 88 19.75 10.52 23.52
C ALA A 88 18.37 11.14 23.35
N LEU A 89 17.44 10.41 22.80
CA LEU A 89 16.03 10.78 22.82
C LEU A 89 15.46 10.54 24.21
N SER A 90 14.54 11.38 24.67
CA SER A 90 13.91 11.26 25.97
C SER A 90 12.97 10.05 26.08
N LYS A 91 12.65 9.41 24.95
CA LYS A 91 11.84 8.20 24.88
C LYS A 91 12.57 7.10 24.13
N ASN A 92 12.48 5.88 24.65
CA ASN A 92 12.84 4.67 23.93
C ASN A 92 11.67 4.25 23.02
N LEU A 93 11.99 3.66 21.88
CA LEU A 93 11.00 3.14 20.96
C LEU A 93 10.84 1.63 21.12
N THR A 94 9.64 1.15 20.92
CA THR A 94 9.32 -0.28 21.00
C THR A 94 9.40 -0.91 19.61
N ALA A 95 10.15 -2.00 19.49
CA ALA A 95 10.18 -2.78 18.27
C ALA A 95 8.80 -3.42 18.00
N GLY A 96 8.42 -3.50 16.73
CA GLY A 96 7.14 -4.09 16.33
C GLY A 96 5.94 -3.13 16.37
N GLU A 97 6.11 -1.89 16.84
CA GLU A 97 5.07 -0.87 16.88
C GLU A 97 5.26 0.18 15.78
N TRP A 98 4.15 0.72 15.27
CA TRP A 98 4.18 1.88 14.42
C TRP A 98 4.50 3.14 15.22
N ASN A 99 5.37 3.97 14.68
CA ASN A 99 5.78 5.25 15.24
C ASN A 99 5.73 6.31 14.15
N ALA A 100 5.30 7.51 14.52
CA ALA A 100 5.33 8.69 13.66
C ALA A 100 6.43 9.64 14.15
N ILE A 101 7.38 9.99 13.29
CA ILE A 101 8.50 10.87 13.63
C ILE A 101 8.54 12.09 12.72
N ALA A 102 8.93 13.23 13.28
CA ALA A 102 9.29 14.42 12.53
C ALA A 102 10.68 14.93 12.94
N LEU A 103 11.50 15.24 11.96
CA LEU A 103 12.77 15.94 12.12
C LEU A 103 12.60 17.37 11.66
N VAL A 104 12.70 18.31 12.59
CA VAL A 104 12.63 19.75 12.32
C VAL A 104 14.04 20.29 12.21
N TYR A 105 14.47 20.57 10.98
CA TYR A 105 15.78 21.14 10.69
C TYR A 105 15.69 22.65 10.51
N ASN A 106 16.61 23.38 11.14
CA ASN A 106 16.77 24.82 10.95
C ASN A 106 18.24 25.22 11.04
N GLU A 107 18.67 26.21 10.29
CA GLU A 107 20.04 26.77 10.36
C GLU A 107 20.09 28.03 11.21
N ASN A 108 21.13 28.15 12.02
CA ASN A 108 21.53 29.37 12.67
C ASN A 108 22.79 29.96 11.98
N ASP A 109 23.43 30.96 12.56
CA ASP A 109 24.62 31.59 11.96
C ASP A 109 25.82 30.65 11.81
N THR A 110 25.91 29.63 12.65
CA THR A 110 27.07 28.75 12.74
C THR A 110 26.85 27.36 12.15
N GLU A 111 25.66 26.78 12.37
CA GLU A 111 25.37 25.40 12.02
C GLU A 111 23.88 25.15 11.80
N GLY A 112 23.55 23.97 11.30
CA GLY A 112 22.21 23.42 11.34
C GLY A 112 21.88 22.84 12.71
N THR A 113 20.63 22.92 13.10
CA THR A 113 20.08 22.28 14.30
C THR A 113 18.95 21.32 13.93
N VAL A 114 18.79 20.25 14.70
CA VAL A 114 17.72 19.25 14.51
C VAL A 114 16.96 19.04 15.82
N ALA A 115 15.65 19.26 15.81
CA ALA A 115 14.75 18.82 16.85
C ALA A 115 13.98 17.57 16.39
N VAL A 116 13.63 16.68 17.32
CA VAL A 116 12.95 15.42 17.02
C VAL A 116 11.63 15.36 17.78
N TYR A 117 10.56 15.13 17.02
CA TYR A 117 9.21 14.89 17.53
C TYR A 117 8.81 13.45 17.25
N LEU A 118 8.26 12.77 18.24
CA LEU A 118 7.85 11.38 18.16
C LEU A 118 6.47 11.21 18.78
N ASN A 119 5.52 10.70 18.01
CA ASN A 119 4.18 10.37 18.49
C ASN A 119 3.51 11.52 19.24
N GLY A 120 3.67 12.75 18.77
CA GLY A 120 3.10 13.97 19.37
C GLY A 120 3.93 14.63 20.48
N GLU A 121 5.12 14.12 20.79
CA GLU A 121 5.97 14.69 21.84
C GLU A 121 7.33 15.13 21.32
N GLU A 122 7.87 16.23 21.84
CA GLU A 122 9.27 16.59 21.63
C GLU A 122 10.16 15.65 22.43
N VAL A 123 10.93 14.82 21.72
CA VAL A 123 11.84 13.83 22.34
C VAL A 123 13.30 14.25 22.31
N LEU A 124 13.62 15.28 21.51
CA LEU A 124 14.90 15.96 21.50
C LEU A 124 14.70 17.42 21.10
N ALA A 125 15.08 18.33 21.96
CA ALA A 125 15.18 19.76 21.62
C ALA A 125 16.27 19.99 20.56
N ALA A 126 16.21 21.16 19.89
CA ALA A 126 17.14 21.51 18.80
C ALA A 126 18.61 21.39 19.23
N SER A 127 19.30 20.43 18.65
CA SER A 127 20.73 20.14 18.88
C SER A 127 21.56 20.41 17.64
N GLY A 128 22.75 20.99 17.82
CA GLY A 128 23.64 21.35 16.72
C GLY A 128 24.23 20.13 16.03
N ILE A 129 24.37 20.19 14.70
CA ILE A 129 24.93 19.11 13.90
C ILE A 129 26.34 19.42 13.34
N GLY A 130 26.88 20.62 13.59
CA GLY A 130 28.24 21.02 13.22
C GLY A 130 28.45 21.35 11.74
N PHE A 131 27.38 21.43 10.93
CA PHE A 131 27.43 21.81 9.52
C PHE A 131 26.07 22.39 9.07
N LYS A 132 26.03 23.05 7.90
CA LYS A 132 24.82 23.53 7.25
C LYS A 132 24.53 22.71 6.00
N LEU A 133 23.30 22.23 5.83
CA LEU A 133 22.90 21.51 4.63
C LEU A 133 22.78 22.41 3.40
N SER A 134 22.42 23.70 3.60
CA SER A 134 22.37 24.66 2.49
C SER A 134 23.73 24.85 1.80
N GLU A 135 24.85 24.60 2.49
CA GLU A 135 26.22 24.69 1.99
C GLU A 135 26.75 23.36 1.39
N LYS A 136 25.97 22.27 1.47
CA LYS A 136 26.38 20.95 0.99
C LYS A 136 25.80 20.64 -0.38
N THR A 137 26.37 19.63 -1.03
CA THR A 137 25.90 19.07 -2.29
C THR A 137 25.98 17.55 -2.24
N GLY A 138 25.15 16.87 -3.02
CA GLY A 138 25.05 15.41 -3.00
C GLY A 138 24.36 14.88 -1.74
N ILE A 139 23.43 15.65 -1.19
CA ILE A 139 22.67 15.25 0.00
C ILE A 139 21.78 14.06 -0.35
N VAL A 140 21.77 13.07 0.51
CA VAL A 140 20.91 11.90 0.44
C VAL A 140 19.94 11.93 1.63
N GLY A 141 18.66 11.69 1.36
CA GLY A 141 17.70 11.30 2.37
C GLY A 141 17.48 9.80 2.25
N ALA A 142 17.75 9.04 3.28
CA ALA A 142 17.61 7.59 3.26
C ALA A 142 16.81 7.07 4.46
N PHE A 143 16.09 6.00 4.23
CA PHE A 143 15.22 5.34 5.21
C PHE A 143 15.63 3.88 5.32
N GLY A 144 15.87 3.41 6.53
CA GLY A 144 16.35 2.05 6.76
C GLY A 144 17.76 1.79 6.25
N ALA A 145 18.64 2.79 6.31
CA ALA A 145 19.99 2.68 5.77
C ALA A 145 21.05 3.26 6.73
N THR A 146 22.29 2.81 6.56
CA THR A 146 23.47 3.45 7.13
C THR A 146 24.39 3.93 6.02
N TYR A 147 25.27 4.88 6.32
CA TYR A 147 26.39 5.16 5.43
C TYR A 147 27.35 3.97 5.38
N GLY A 148 27.60 3.49 4.18
CA GLY A 148 28.60 2.47 3.90
C GLY A 148 28.05 1.08 3.59
N THR A 149 27.65 0.28 4.54
CA THR A 149 27.34 -1.13 4.31
C THR A 149 26.18 -1.70 5.11
N GLY A 150 25.52 -0.90 5.93
CA GLY A 150 24.42 -1.35 6.77
C GLY A 150 23.07 -0.98 6.19
N PHE A 151 22.13 -1.92 6.25
CA PHE A 151 20.73 -1.70 5.91
C PHE A 151 19.90 -2.06 7.13
N MET A 152 18.79 -1.39 7.32
CA MET A 152 17.86 -1.80 8.37
C MET A 152 17.35 -3.20 8.02
N ARG A 153 17.55 -4.13 8.94
CA ARG A 153 17.28 -5.54 8.72
C ARG A 153 15.80 -5.80 8.49
N THR A 154 14.95 -5.10 9.22
CA THR A 154 13.51 -5.19 9.05
C THR A 154 12.87 -3.85 9.38
N GLY A 155 12.09 -3.32 8.47
CA GLY A 155 11.38 -2.07 8.69
C GLY A 155 10.32 -1.84 7.65
N LEU A 156 9.25 -1.21 8.09
CA LEU A 156 8.19 -0.68 7.23
C LEU A 156 8.22 0.83 7.35
N TYR A 157 7.96 1.51 6.24
CA TYR A 157 7.92 2.97 6.14
C TYR A 157 6.67 3.39 5.40
N ASP A 158 6.10 4.52 5.84
CA ASP A 158 4.97 5.14 5.18
C ASP A 158 5.03 6.66 5.35
N ASN A 159 4.19 7.37 4.59
CA ASN A 159 3.96 8.81 4.71
C ASN A 159 5.22 9.68 4.77
N ILE A 160 6.21 9.39 3.91
CA ILE A 160 7.43 10.19 3.81
C ILE A 160 7.09 11.54 3.17
N VAL A 161 7.20 12.62 3.93
CA VAL A 161 6.87 13.99 3.50
C VAL A 161 7.97 14.96 3.92
N VAL A 162 8.40 15.83 3.02
CA VAL A 162 9.33 16.93 3.32
C VAL A 162 8.64 18.26 3.04
N THR A 163 8.52 19.09 4.05
CA THR A 163 8.01 20.48 3.93
C THR A 163 9.15 21.47 3.92
N GLY A 164 8.95 22.66 3.31
CA GLY A 164 9.99 23.68 3.18
C GLY A 164 10.15 24.61 4.40
N THR A 165 9.54 24.27 5.52
CA THR A 165 9.55 25.11 6.75
C THR A 165 9.92 24.25 7.96
N ALA A 166 10.65 24.84 8.91
CA ALA A 166 10.83 24.27 10.24
C ALA A 166 9.63 24.68 11.11
N ASP A 167 8.73 23.74 11.37
CA ASP A 167 7.50 23.98 12.12
C ASP A 167 7.34 22.95 13.26
N ALA A 168 7.67 23.36 14.45
CA ALA A 168 7.64 22.54 15.66
C ALA A 168 6.20 22.17 16.08
N GLU A 169 5.27 23.10 15.99
CA GLU A 169 3.88 22.84 16.38
C GLU A 169 3.18 21.92 15.37
N ALA A 170 3.43 22.13 14.08
CA ALA A 170 2.95 21.21 13.05
C ALA A 170 3.59 19.82 13.22
N ALA A 171 4.89 19.73 13.53
CA ALA A 171 5.58 18.46 13.77
C ALA A 171 4.94 17.68 14.93
N LYS A 172 4.63 18.35 16.03
CA LYS A 172 3.98 17.77 17.19
C LYS A 172 2.57 17.28 16.86
N THR A 173 1.75 18.15 16.26
CA THR A 173 0.35 17.84 15.94
C THR A 173 0.23 16.72 14.92
N GLU A 174 1.02 16.79 13.85
CA GLU A 174 0.99 15.80 12.76
C GLU A 174 1.48 14.43 13.21
N THR A 175 2.56 14.37 14.00
CA THR A 175 3.04 13.07 14.51
C THR A 175 2.09 12.43 15.52
N ALA A 176 1.35 13.22 16.31
CA ALA A 176 0.28 12.71 17.16
C ALA A 176 -0.85 12.11 16.32
N ALA A 177 -1.36 12.84 15.34
CA ALA A 177 -2.47 12.41 14.51
C ALA A 177 -2.12 11.12 13.71
N ARG A 178 -0.90 11.01 13.18
CA ARG A 178 -0.42 9.82 12.47
C ARG A 178 -0.28 8.62 13.40
N TYR A 179 0.30 8.81 14.57
CA TYR A 179 0.44 7.76 15.57
C TYR A 179 -0.92 7.23 16.03
N ASP A 180 -1.87 8.13 16.32
CA ASP A 180 -3.24 7.75 16.70
C ASP A 180 -3.95 7.00 15.56
N ALA A 181 -3.74 7.41 14.31
CA ALA A 181 -4.32 6.72 13.16
C ALA A 181 -3.84 5.27 13.03
N PHE A 182 -2.56 4.99 13.27
CA PHE A 182 -2.03 3.62 13.26
C PHE A 182 -2.50 2.79 14.44
N ASN A 183 -2.57 3.37 15.64
CA ASN A 183 -2.92 2.64 16.85
C ASN A 183 -4.43 2.48 17.04
N SER A 184 -5.25 3.36 16.49
CA SER A 184 -6.70 3.18 16.47
C SER A 184 -7.16 1.99 15.62
N ILE A 185 -6.31 1.54 14.67
CA ILE A 185 -6.56 0.35 13.85
C ILE A 185 -6.11 -0.93 14.56
N ALA A 186 -5.16 -0.84 15.50
CA ALA A 186 -4.51 -2.00 16.11
C ALA A 186 -5.37 -2.75 17.13
N ASP A 187 -6.42 -2.12 17.63
CA ASP A 187 -7.27 -2.70 18.72
C ASP A 187 -8.60 -3.28 18.24
N VAL A 188 -8.77 -3.41 16.93
CA VAL A 188 -9.99 -4.01 16.40
C VAL A 188 -9.69 -5.45 16.02
N ASP A 189 -10.11 -6.40 16.81
CA ASP A 189 -10.08 -7.86 16.54
C ASP A 189 -10.70 -8.26 15.18
N GLY A 190 -10.18 -7.67 14.09
CA GLY A 190 -10.65 -7.88 12.73
C GLY A 190 -12.04 -7.28 12.43
N VAL A 191 -12.63 -6.51 13.34
CA VAL A 191 -13.92 -5.84 13.14
C VAL A 191 -13.71 -4.39 12.76
N VAL A 192 -14.01 -4.04 11.51
CA VAL A 192 -14.13 -2.64 11.07
C VAL A 192 -15.58 -2.21 11.27
N THR A 193 -15.79 -1.27 12.19
CA THR A 193 -17.13 -0.68 12.39
C THR A 193 -17.22 0.59 11.55
N VAL A 194 -18.11 0.55 10.54
CA VAL A 194 -18.50 1.74 9.76
C VAL A 194 -19.81 2.26 10.31
N THR A 195 -19.80 3.46 10.86
CA THR A 195 -21.03 4.11 11.34
C THR A 195 -21.71 4.87 10.21
N GLY A 196 -23.00 5.16 10.35
CA GLY A 196 -23.74 5.94 9.35
C GLY A 196 -23.16 7.35 9.11
N THR A 197 -22.40 7.88 10.07
CA THR A 197 -21.71 9.17 9.97
C THR A 197 -20.44 9.12 9.12
N ASP A 198 -19.91 7.91 8.88
CA ASP A 198 -18.72 7.70 8.04
C ASP A 198 -19.08 7.62 6.55
N VAL A 199 -20.37 7.57 6.24
CA VAL A 199 -20.87 7.51 4.87
C VAL A 199 -20.97 8.92 4.30
N LEU A 200 -20.23 9.19 3.23
CA LEU A 200 -20.29 10.47 2.54
C LEU A 200 -21.58 10.58 1.71
N GLU A 201 -22.32 11.64 1.94
CA GLU A 201 -23.48 11.98 1.12
C GLU A 201 -23.07 12.26 -0.33
N ALA A 202 -23.81 11.70 -1.28
CA ALA A 202 -23.58 11.95 -2.70
C ALA A 202 -23.73 13.44 -3.01
N GLY A 203 -22.74 14.04 -3.67
CA GLY A 203 -22.68 15.46 -3.96
C GLY A 203 -22.14 16.35 -2.83
N SER A 204 -21.75 15.77 -1.68
CA SER A 204 -21.05 16.52 -0.65
C SER A 204 -19.67 17.00 -1.12
N ALA A 205 -19.10 18.03 -0.47
CA ALA A 205 -17.77 18.52 -0.78
C ALA A 205 -16.66 17.46 -0.63
N ALA A 206 -16.86 16.46 0.22
CA ALA A 206 -15.97 15.33 0.41
C ALA A 206 -16.13 14.25 -0.69
N HIS A 207 -17.22 14.24 -1.42
CA HIS A 207 -17.52 13.30 -2.50
C HIS A 207 -16.86 13.76 -3.81
N LYS A 208 -15.60 13.50 -3.95
CA LYS A 208 -14.69 14.16 -4.93
C LYS A 208 -15.00 13.89 -6.42
N ASN A 209 -15.68 12.79 -6.76
CA ASN A 209 -15.86 12.36 -8.16
C ASN A 209 -17.32 12.13 -8.57
N GLY A 210 -18.28 12.39 -7.70
CA GLY A 210 -19.69 12.15 -7.95
C GLY A 210 -20.10 10.66 -8.07
N TRP A 211 -19.20 9.73 -7.80
CA TRP A 211 -19.48 8.31 -7.89
C TRP A 211 -20.05 7.78 -6.58
N THR A 212 -21.01 6.89 -6.70
CA THR A 212 -21.58 6.18 -5.56
C THR A 212 -21.01 4.77 -5.50
N TYR A 213 -20.55 4.36 -4.32
CA TYR A 213 -20.14 2.98 -4.08
C TYR A 213 -21.31 2.01 -4.31
N LYS A 214 -21.08 0.98 -5.10
CA LYS A 214 -22.11 0.00 -5.51
C LYS A 214 -21.94 -1.38 -4.87
N GLY A 215 -21.05 -1.49 -3.88
CA GLY A 215 -20.73 -2.74 -3.22
C GLY A 215 -19.49 -3.43 -3.81
N PHE A 216 -19.14 -4.54 -3.20
CA PHE A 216 -18.06 -5.41 -3.68
C PHE A 216 -18.56 -6.33 -4.79
N GLY A 217 -17.65 -6.80 -5.61
CA GLY A 217 -17.92 -7.78 -6.64
C GLY A 217 -16.89 -8.87 -6.68
N MET A 218 -17.21 -9.96 -7.36
CA MET A 218 -16.28 -11.04 -7.64
C MET A 218 -16.07 -11.23 -9.13
N LEU A 219 -14.89 -11.72 -9.50
CA LEU A 219 -14.61 -12.26 -10.83
C LEU A 219 -14.74 -13.78 -10.78
N ASN A 220 -15.53 -14.31 -11.69
CA ASN A 220 -15.66 -15.74 -11.92
C ASN A 220 -15.07 -16.04 -13.31
N GLY A 221 -13.94 -16.74 -13.33
CA GLY A 221 -13.19 -16.99 -14.56
C GLY A 221 -12.13 -18.06 -14.41
N ASN A 222 -11.34 -18.23 -15.45
CA ASN A 222 -10.20 -19.18 -15.49
C ASN A 222 -10.60 -20.64 -15.21
N SER A 223 -11.76 -21.08 -15.65
CA SER A 223 -12.35 -22.41 -15.42
C SER A 223 -12.64 -22.77 -13.96
N THR A 224 -12.44 -21.86 -13.00
CA THR A 224 -12.75 -22.15 -11.60
C THR A 224 -14.25 -22.35 -11.37
N SER A 225 -15.08 -21.76 -12.21
CA SER A 225 -16.54 -21.97 -12.22
C SER A 225 -16.96 -23.42 -12.52
N ASN A 226 -16.13 -24.22 -13.18
CA ASN A 226 -16.40 -25.65 -13.39
C ASN A 226 -16.47 -26.39 -12.04
N LEU A 227 -15.54 -26.11 -11.13
CA LEU A 227 -15.54 -26.72 -9.79
C LEU A 227 -16.82 -26.36 -9.01
N LEU A 228 -17.34 -25.17 -9.20
CA LEU A 228 -18.59 -24.75 -8.56
C LEU A 228 -19.81 -25.47 -9.14
N LEU A 229 -19.81 -25.79 -10.43
CA LEU A 229 -20.87 -26.60 -11.04
C LEU A 229 -20.77 -28.08 -10.63
N ASP A 230 -19.58 -28.63 -10.51
CA ASP A 230 -19.38 -29.97 -9.97
C ASP A 230 -19.86 -30.03 -8.53
N TYR A 231 -19.49 -29.04 -7.71
CA TYR A 231 -19.99 -28.92 -6.34
C TYR A 231 -21.51 -28.78 -6.27
N LYS A 232 -22.12 -28.01 -7.16
CA LYS A 232 -23.58 -27.90 -7.29
C LYS A 232 -24.24 -29.25 -7.62
N ALA A 233 -23.61 -30.06 -8.46
CA ALA A 233 -24.10 -31.37 -8.83
C ALA A 233 -23.96 -32.39 -7.69
N GLU A 234 -22.85 -32.34 -6.95
CA GLU A 234 -22.57 -33.28 -5.87
C GLU A 234 -23.30 -32.91 -4.57
N ASN A 235 -23.42 -31.62 -4.25
CA ASN A 235 -24.02 -31.10 -3.02
C ASN A 235 -24.83 -29.82 -3.29
N SER A 236 -25.98 -29.97 -3.90
CA SER A 236 -26.82 -28.85 -4.32
C SER A 236 -27.30 -27.99 -3.15
N GLU A 237 -27.56 -28.58 -1.98
CA GLU A 237 -28.01 -27.83 -0.80
C GLU A 237 -26.93 -26.84 -0.34
N ALA A 238 -25.71 -27.33 -0.13
CA ALA A 238 -24.59 -26.49 0.28
C ALA A 238 -24.19 -25.46 -0.79
N TYR A 239 -24.32 -25.78 -2.07
CA TYR A 239 -24.12 -24.80 -3.14
C TYR A 239 -25.10 -23.62 -3.03
N TRP A 240 -26.39 -23.90 -2.84
CA TRP A 240 -27.39 -22.83 -2.72
C TRP A 240 -27.28 -22.08 -1.40
N GLU A 241 -26.83 -22.69 -0.33
CA GLU A 241 -26.50 -22.01 0.91
C GLU A 241 -25.32 -21.04 0.68
N MET A 242 -24.25 -21.48 0.04
CA MET A 242 -23.14 -20.62 -0.36
C MET A 242 -23.62 -19.43 -1.24
N MET A 243 -24.47 -19.68 -2.23
CA MET A 243 -25.02 -18.63 -3.08
C MET A 243 -25.85 -17.61 -2.28
N GLN A 244 -26.57 -18.05 -1.24
CA GLN A 244 -27.28 -17.16 -0.32
C GLN A 244 -26.32 -16.30 0.50
N TYR A 245 -25.22 -16.85 1.01
CA TYR A 245 -24.19 -16.05 1.71
C TYR A 245 -23.52 -15.02 0.80
N LEU A 246 -23.25 -15.38 -0.44
CA LEU A 246 -22.55 -14.51 -1.37
C LEU A 246 -23.44 -13.38 -1.90
N PHE A 247 -24.68 -13.65 -2.25
CA PHE A 247 -25.53 -12.74 -3.01
C PHE A 247 -26.88 -12.43 -2.34
N GLY A 248 -27.27 -13.17 -1.29
CA GLY A 248 -28.57 -13.05 -0.64
C GLY A 248 -28.58 -12.09 0.54
N GLY A 249 -29.79 -11.99 1.16
CA GLY A 249 -30.00 -11.18 2.35
C GLY A 249 -30.14 -9.69 2.05
N GLU A 250 -30.29 -8.93 3.11
CA GLU A 250 -30.40 -7.46 3.06
C GLU A 250 -29.04 -6.80 2.72
N TYR A 251 -27.96 -7.42 3.17
CA TYR A 251 -26.58 -6.95 2.97
C TYR A 251 -25.73 -8.06 2.34
N PRO A 252 -25.85 -8.29 1.03
CA PRO A 252 -25.10 -9.35 0.35
C PRO A 252 -23.60 -9.04 0.37
N LEU A 253 -22.77 -10.09 0.49
CA LEU A 253 -21.32 -9.95 0.43
C LEU A 253 -20.89 -9.37 -0.93
N PHE A 254 -21.54 -9.81 -2.03
CA PHE A 254 -21.28 -9.29 -3.36
C PHE A 254 -22.55 -8.74 -4.00
N SER A 255 -22.45 -7.52 -4.49
CA SER A 255 -23.51 -6.83 -5.26
C SER A 255 -23.29 -6.96 -6.76
N ASN A 256 -22.15 -7.44 -7.20
CA ASN A 256 -21.87 -7.68 -8.61
C ASN A 256 -21.04 -8.94 -8.84
N ILE A 257 -21.22 -9.53 -10.03
CA ILE A 257 -20.43 -10.65 -10.53
C ILE A 257 -19.95 -10.31 -11.94
N LYS A 258 -18.65 -10.48 -12.15
CA LYS A 258 -17.99 -10.35 -13.45
C LYS A 258 -17.60 -11.74 -13.92
N MET A 259 -18.09 -12.14 -15.10
CA MET A 259 -17.79 -13.44 -15.68
C MET A 259 -16.83 -13.29 -16.84
N GLU A 260 -16.01 -14.28 -17.04
CA GLU A 260 -15.22 -14.42 -18.25
C GLU A 260 -16.06 -15.06 -19.37
N MET A 261 -15.89 -14.54 -20.56
CA MET A 261 -16.32 -15.17 -21.81
C MET A 261 -15.07 -15.59 -22.58
N GLY A 262 -14.89 -16.89 -22.72
CA GLY A 262 -13.71 -17.50 -23.31
C GLY A 262 -13.86 -17.84 -24.79
N ASN A 263 -12.95 -18.66 -25.27
CA ASN A 263 -12.90 -19.14 -26.65
C ASN A 263 -12.75 -20.66 -26.77
N ASP A 264 -12.98 -21.42 -25.72
CA ASP A 264 -12.64 -22.86 -25.55
C ASP A 264 -11.13 -23.15 -25.64
N GLY A 265 -10.29 -22.14 -25.71
CA GLY A 265 -8.84 -22.29 -25.69
C GLY A 265 -8.28 -22.30 -24.28
N ASN A 266 -7.23 -23.10 -24.08
CA ASN A 266 -6.52 -23.10 -22.80
C ASN A 266 -5.63 -21.86 -22.67
N ASN A 267 -5.76 -21.14 -21.59
CA ASN A 267 -4.87 -20.07 -21.20
C ASN A 267 -4.01 -20.50 -19.99
N SER A 268 -3.25 -19.56 -19.38
CA SER A 268 -2.34 -19.88 -18.27
C SER A 268 -3.00 -20.46 -17.02
N THR A 269 -4.30 -20.33 -16.88
CA THR A 269 -5.08 -20.69 -15.68
C THR A 269 -6.24 -21.64 -15.97
N GLY A 270 -6.48 -21.99 -17.23
CA GLY A 270 -7.56 -22.88 -17.67
C GLY A 270 -8.26 -22.36 -18.92
N ALA A 271 -9.30 -23.06 -19.34
CA ALA A 271 -10.12 -22.72 -20.49
C ALA A 271 -11.52 -22.26 -20.02
N GLU A 272 -11.96 -21.11 -20.51
CA GLU A 272 -13.36 -20.70 -20.39
C GLU A 272 -14.11 -21.01 -21.67
N ALA A 273 -15.31 -21.57 -21.54
CA ALA A 273 -16.13 -21.91 -22.68
C ALA A 273 -16.64 -20.67 -23.41
N CYS A 274 -16.65 -20.72 -24.73
CA CYS A 274 -17.36 -19.73 -25.51
C CYS A 274 -18.85 -20.09 -25.63
N THR A 275 -19.70 -19.08 -25.74
CA THR A 275 -21.14 -19.27 -25.90
C THR A 275 -21.51 -19.75 -27.32
N LYS A 276 -20.61 -19.55 -28.29
CA LYS A 276 -20.83 -19.88 -29.69
C LYS A 276 -19.51 -20.30 -30.34
N ARG A 277 -19.34 -21.61 -30.65
CA ARG A 277 -18.11 -22.17 -31.20
C ARG A 277 -17.90 -21.87 -32.68
N TYR A 278 -19.02 -21.89 -33.45
CA TYR A 278 -19.04 -21.73 -34.89
C TYR A 278 -20.00 -20.59 -35.26
N GLU A 279 -19.78 -19.98 -36.42
CA GLU A 279 -20.59 -18.84 -36.87
C GLU A 279 -22.07 -19.19 -37.08
N ASP A 280 -22.36 -20.39 -37.51
CA ASP A 280 -23.70 -20.91 -37.80
C ASP A 280 -24.37 -21.61 -36.60
N GLU A 281 -23.69 -21.68 -35.45
CA GLU A 281 -24.24 -22.25 -34.21
C GLU A 281 -25.09 -21.21 -33.48
N ASP A 282 -26.18 -21.65 -32.86
CA ASP A 282 -26.92 -20.80 -31.92
C ASP A 282 -26.10 -20.54 -30.65
N ALA A 283 -26.19 -19.35 -30.11
CA ALA A 283 -25.47 -19.02 -28.88
C ALA A 283 -26.11 -19.74 -27.68
N ASP A 284 -25.28 -20.42 -26.92
CA ASP A 284 -25.67 -21.15 -25.70
C ASP A 284 -24.86 -20.69 -24.49
N ALA A 285 -25.43 -19.80 -23.69
CA ALA A 285 -24.80 -19.30 -22.49
C ALA A 285 -24.62 -20.38 -21.39
N SER A 286 -25.40 -21.48 -21.44
CA SER A 286 -25.29 -22.56 -20.46
C SER A 286 -23.99 -23.36 -20.58
N ARG A 287 -23.28 -23.24 -21.69
CA ARG A 287 -21.96 -23.85 -21.87
C ARG A 287 -20.89 -23.21 -21.00
N SER A 288 -21.04 -21.93 -20.64
CA SER A 288 -20.08 -21.24 -19.78
C SER A 288 -20.52 -21.36 -18.33
N PRO A 289 -19.71 -22.02 -17.48
CA PRO A 289 -20.00 -22.16 -16.05
C PRO A 289 -20.18 -20.83 -15.34
N GLY A 290 -19.43 -19.82 -15.73
CA GLY A 290 -19.57 -18.46 -15.20
C GLY A 290 -20.94 -17.84 -15.45
N PHE A 291 -21.51 -18.03 -16.64
CA PHE A 291 -22.86 -17.57 -16.96
C PHE A 291 -23.93 -18.33 -16.17
N VAL A 292 -23.75 -19.63 -15.95
CA VAL A 292 -24.64 -20.43 -15.10
C VAL A 292 -24.63 -19.90 -13.67
N MET A 293 -23.43 -19.64 -13.11
CA MET A 293 -23.30 -19.08 -11.77
C MET A 293 -23.93 -17.69 -11.66
N ALA A 294 -23.75 -16.84 -12.67
CA ALA A 294 -24.37 -15.52 -12.70
C ALA A 294 -25.90 -15.59 -12.76
N ALA A 295 -26.44 -16.55 -13.52
CA ALA A 295 -27.87 -16.81 -13.56
C ALA A 295 -28.40 -17.29 -12.20
N ASP A 296 -27.63 -18.12 -11.50
CA ASP A 296 -27.99 -18.57 -10.16
C ASP A 296 -27.90 -17.43 -9.12
N ALA A 297 -26.88 -16.56 -9.22
CA ALA A 297 -26.80 -15.35 -8.40
C ALA A 297 -28.03 -14.44 -8.60
N LYS A 298 -28.51 -14.30 -9.83
CA LYS A 298 -29.74 -13.56 -10.15
C LYS A 298 -31.02 -14.21 -9.57
N LYS A 299 -31.05 -15.53 -9.41
CA LYS A 299 -32.18 -16.22 -8.74
C LYS A 299 -32.21 -15.91 -7.25
N VAL A 300 -31.00 -15.77 -6.63
CA VAL A 300 -30.88 -15.42 -5.21
C VAL A 300 -31.20 -13.94 -4.99
N ASN A 301 -30.61 -13.08 -5.83
CA ASN A 301 -30.79 -11.63 -5.75
C ASN A 301 -30.93 -11.02 -7.16
N PRO A 302 -32.11 -10.65 -7.59
CA PRO A 302 -32.35 -10.05 -8.91
C PRO A 302 -31.55 -8.75 -9.16
N ASN A 303 -31.15 -8.06 -8.09
CA ASN A 303 -30.42 -6.79 -8.18
C ASN A 303 -28.90 -6.95 -8.38
N VAL A 304 -28.36 -8.17 -8.32
CA VAL A 304 -26.93 -8.40 -8.60
C VAL A 304 -26.60 -7.84 -9.98
N MET A 305 -25.60 -6.99 -10.04
CA MET A 305 -25.07 -6.51 -11.32
C MET A 305 -24.24 -7.61 -11.97
N VAL A 306 -24.42 -7.78 -13.27
CA VAL A 306 -23.69 -8.77 -14.05
C VAL A 306 -22.88 -8.04 -15.11
N SER A 307 -21.59 -8.32 -15.17
CA SER A 307 -20.69 -7.79 -16.19
C SER A 307 -19.87 -8.92 -16.83
N ILE A 308 -19.43 -8.69 -18.06
CA ILE A 308 -18.69 -9.68 -18.83
C ILE A 308 -17.29 -9.14 -19.06
N LEU A 309 -16.28 -9.97 -18.76
CA LEU A 309 -14.92 -9.81 -19.20
C LEU A 309 -14.71 -10.73 -20.40
N ARG A 310 -14.64 -10.14 -21.57
CA ARG A 310 -14.25 -10.89 -22.74
C ARG A 310 -12.73 -11.04 -22.76
N TRP A 311 -12.29 -12.24 -22.46
CA TRP A 311 -10.86 -12.53 -22.38
C TRP A 311 -10.28 -12.90 -23.74
N GLU A 312 -11.01 -13.69 -24.53
CA GLU A 312 -10.60 -14.15 -25.86
C GLU A 312 -11.79 -14.30 -26.79
N TYR A 313 -11.54 -14.59 -28.07
CA TYR A 313 -12.56 -14.78 -29.10
C TYR A 313 -12.42 -16.15 -29.75
N PRO A 314 -13.54 -16.79 -30.15
CA PRO A 314 -13.50 -17.97 -31.02
C PRO A 314 -12.77 -17.70 -32.32
N ASN A 315 -12.19 -18.74 -32.92
CA ASN A 315 -11.39 -18.60 -34.12
C ASN A 315 -12.16 -18.03 -35.34
N TRP A 316 -13.47 -18.34 -35.43
CA TRP A 316 -14.30 -17.79 -36.50
C TRP A 316 -14.46 -16.27 -36.39
N VAL A 317 -14.51 -15.72 -35.17
CA VAL A 317 -14.52 -14.28 -34.93
C VAL A 317 -13.19 -13.66 -35.31
N LYS A 318 -12.06 -14.28 -34.95
CA LYS A 318 -10.72 -13.84 -35.32
C LYS A 318 -10.55 -13.82 -36.84
N ALA A 319 -10.98 -14.87 -37.51
CA ALA A 319 -10.93 -14.96 -38.98
C ALA A 319 -11.77 -13.87 -39.66
N LYS A 320 -12.99 -13.64 -39.17
CA LYS A 320 -13.90 -12.63 -39.72
C LYS A 320 -13.46 -11.20 -39.43
N ALA A 321 -12.80 -10.96 -38.30
CA ALA A 321 -12.24 -9.66 -37.96
C ALA A 321 -11.02 -9.28 -38.84
N ALA A 322 -10.32 -10.27 -39.41
CA ALA A 322 -9.18 -10.08 -40.30
C ALA A 322 -8.11 -9.11 -39.73
N GLY A 323 -7.82 -9.21 -38.46
CA GLY A 323 -6.85 -8.34 -37.76
C GLY A 323 -7.38 -6.96 -37.38
N SER A 324 -8.65 -6.66 -37.62
CA SER A 324 -9.28 -5.43 -37.12
C SER A 324 -9.66 -5.54 -35.68
N GLU A 325 -9.83 -4.43 -34.97
CA GLU A 325 -10.31 -4.41 -33.55
C GLU A 325 -11.84 -4.55 -33.43
N ARG A 326 -12.52 -4.99 -34.46
CA ARG A 326 -14.01 -5.09 -34.51
C ARG A 326 -14.58 -6.37 -33.90
N TYR A 327 -13.79 -7.10 -33.12
CA TYR A 327 -14.21 -8.37 -32.51
C TYR A 327 -15.53 -8.28 -31.75
N ALA A 328 -15.69 -7.24 -30.93
CA ALA A 328 -16.89 -7.07 -30.11
C ALA A 328 -18.16 -6.79 -30.95
N ALA A 329 -18.00 -6.26 -32.17
CA ALA A 329 -19.13 -6.01 -33.09
C ALA A 329 -19.51 -7.26 -33.89
N ILE A 330 -18.61 -8.26 -33.95
CA ILE A 330 -18.81 -9.51 -34.70
C ILE A 330 -19.34 -10.59 -33.77
N TYR A 331 -18.89 -10.65 -32.51
CA TYR A 331 -19.28 -11.65 -31.53
C TYR A 331 -20.47 -11.21 -30.68
#